data_87463ba5bfb8acd5cbd08e93e2de3703
#
_entry.id   87463ba5bfb8acd5cbd08e93e2de3703
#
_cell.length_a   1.000
_cell.length_b   1.000
_cell.length_c   1.000
_cell.angle_alpha   90.00
_cell.angle_beta   90.00
_cell.angle_gamma   90.00
#
_symmetry.space_group_name_H-M   'P 1'
#
loop_
_entity.id
_entity.type
_entity.pdbx_description
1 polymer ?
#
loop_
_entity_poly.entity_id
_entity_poly.type
_entity_poly.pdbx_seq_one_letter_code
_entity_poly.pdbx_strand_id
1 'polypeptide(L)'
;RVGALPRFTTNEMSYYLSWSTNGLINEYCNEADAIYEGKSVKLMPLEGIEKIVIEGESFEAFNTSGGCATMCETYENQVENLSYKTIRYPGHVNHMKFLFNDLHLKKNREVLEKLFDKEVPRTKNDVIIFFVKVIGMIDGVLQEKTYLRKIYGNDKLSAIQLTTASGVCSVLKMYLDGKMKGNGFVKQESLSWQDFLDNDFGKVYA
;
A
#
# COMPACT_ATOMS: atom_id res chain seq x y z
N ARG A 1 -1.45 6.02 -1.92
CA ARG A 1 -0.79 5.06 -2.83
C ARG A 1 0.46 4.54 -2.16
N VAL A 2 0.68 3.23 -2.22
CA VAL A 2 1.87 2.61 -1.63
C VAL A 2 2.44 1.60 -2.63
N GLY A 3 3.77 1.53 -2.74
CA GLY A 3 4.45 0.55 -3.56
C GLY A 3 5.52 -0.20 -2.78
N ALA A 4 5.51 -1.52 -2.86
CA ALA A 4 6.66 -2.37 -2.51
C ALA A 4 7.26 -2.85 -3.84
N LEU A 5 8.43 -2.33 -4.19
CA LEU A 5 9.02 -2.47 -5.51
C LEU A 5 10.44 -3.01 -5.41
N PRO A 6 10.85 -3.93 -6.29
CA PRO A 6 12.28 -4.22 -6.47
C PRO A 6 12.97 -2.97 -7.01
N ARG A 7 14.18 -2.68 -6.54
CA ARG A 7 14.95 -1.54 -7.07
C ARG A 7 15.42 -1.76 -8.51
N PHE A 8 15.59 -3.01 -8.90
CA PHE A 8 16.02 -3.39 -10.24
C PHE A 8 15.26 -4.64 -10.68
N THR A 9 14.77 -4.63 -11.91
CA THR A 9 14.14 -5.78 -12.55
C THR A 9 14.75 -6.04 -13.92
N THR A 10 14.71 -7.29 -14.35
CA THR A 10 15.19 -7.70 -15.68
C THR A 10 14.11 -8.48 -16.44
N ASN A 11 12.93 -8.65 -15.85
CA ASN A 11 11.80 -9.35 -16.47
C ASN A 11 10.74 -8.38 -17.00
N GLU A 12 9.99 -8.79 -18.00
CA GLU A 12 8.91 -8.01 -18.62
C GLU A 12 7.81 -7.63 -17.62
N MET A 13 7.60 -8.45 -16.60
CA MET A 13 6.65 -8.18 -15.54
C MET A 13 7.05 -6.99 -14.65
N SER A 14 8.30 -6.54 -14.76
CA SER A 14 8.91 -5.49 -13.95
C SER A 14 8.67 -5.70 -12.45
N TYR A 15 8.76 -6.96 -11.99
CA TYR A 15 8.45 -7.34 -10.62
C TYR A 15 9.29 -8.51 -10.12
N TYR A 16 9.78 -8.38 -8.88
CA TYR A 16 10.39 -9.45 -8.07
C TYR A 16 9.65 -9.52 -6.74
N LEU A 17 9.47 -10.73 -6.23
CA LEU A 17 8.84 -10.93 -4.93
C LEU A 17 9.77 -10.44 -3.81
N SER A 18 9.29 -9.51 -3.00
CA SER A 18 9.95 -9.04 -1.78
C SER A 18 9.21 -9.45 -0.50
N TRP A 19 7.99 -9.98 -0.63
CA TRP A 19 7.11 -10.35 0.47
C TRP A 19 6.25 -11.58 0.14
N SER A 20 5.13 -11.78 0.83
CA SER A 20 4.26 -12.96 0.73
C SER A 20 3.59 -13.08 -0.64
N THR A 21 3.81 -14.19 -1.32
CA THR A 21 3.10 -14.53 -2.57
C THR A 21 1.58 -14.58 -2.36
N ASN A 22 1.14 -15.22 -1.29
CA ASN A 22 -0.28 -15.32 -0.93
C ASN A 22 -0.91 -13.95 -0.68
N GLY A 23 -0.18 -13.07 0.03
CA GLY A 23 -0.60 -11.68 0.26
C GLY A 23 -0.75 -10.91 -1.06
N LEU A 24 0.21 -11.02 -1.98
CA LEU A 24 0.17 -10.39 -3.30
C LEU A 24 -1.05 -10.87 -4.11
N ILE A 25 -1.30 -12.18 -4.13
CA ILE A 25 -2.44 -12.75 -4.83
C ILE A 25 -3.75 -12.26 -4.22
N ASN A 26 -3.84 -12.16 -2.88
CA ASN A 26 -5.01 -11.60 -2.20
C ASN A 26 -5.28 -10.15 -2.64
N GLU A 27 -4.24 -9.30 -2.64
CA GLU A 27 -4.38 -7.91 -3.10
C GLU A 27 -4.95 -7.80 -4.51
N TYR A 28 -4.58 -8.72 -5.41
CA TYR A 28 -4.94 -8.69 -6.82
C TYR A 28 -6.25 -9.44 -7.15
N CYS A 29 -6.78 -10.21 -6.18
CA CYS A 29 -8.03 -10.97 -6.36
C CYS A 29 -9.22 -10.37 -5.63
N ASN A 30 -9.01 -9.74 -4.47
CA ASN A 30 -10.09 -9.24 -3.63
C ASN A 30 -10.47 -7.81 -4.00
N GLU A 31 -11.75 -7.48 -3.82
CA GLU A 31 -12.25 -6.12 -4.00
C GLU A 31 -11.59 -5.15 -3.01
N ALA A 32 -11.37 -3.93 -3.47
CA ALA A 32 -10.79 -2.85 -2.68
C ALA A 32 -11.89 -1.99 -2.06
N ASP A 33 -11.76 -1.65 -0.78
CA ASP A 33 -12.61 -0.66 -0.12
C ASP A 33 -12.22 0.75 -0.57
N ALA A 34 -13.24 1.59 -0.80
CA ALA A 34 -13.08 2.99 -1.14
C ALA A 34 -14.30 3.80 -0.68
N ILE A 35 -14.18 5.13 -0.68
CA ILE A 35 -15.31 6.04 -0.60
C ILE A 35 -15.40 6.78 -1.94
N TYR A 36 -16.59 6.86 -2.50
CA TYR A 36 -16.92 7.63 -3.68
C TYR A 36 -18.19 8.43 -3.46
N GLU A 37 -18.15 9.73 -3.70
CA GLU A 37 -19.25 10.67 -3.44
C GLU A 37 -19.83 10.52 -2.01
N GLY A 38 -18.93 10.38 -1.02
CA GLY A 38 -19.26 10.26 0.39
C GLY A 38 -19.70 8.88 0.85
N LYS A 39 -19.83 7.88 -0.03
CA LYS A 39 -20.35 6.54 0.29
C LYS A 39 -19.30 5.47 0.13
N SER A 40 -19.32 4.50 1.03
CA SER A 40 -18.47 3.30 0.93
C SER A 40 -18.85 2.45 -0.29
N VAL A 41 -17.86 2.12 -1.10
CA VAL A 41 -18.00 1.31 -2.31
C VAL A 41 -16.93 0.24 -2.39
N LYS A 42 -17.16 -0.79 -3.19
CA LYS A 42 -16.17 -1.80 -3.56
C LYS A 42 -15.67 -1.55 -4.98
N LEU A 43 -14.36 -1.52 -5.15
CA LEU A 43 -13.70 -1.36 -6.44
C LEU A 43 -13.06 -2.67 -6.88
N MET A 44 -13.14 -2.95 -8.16
CA MET A 44 -12.50 -4.13 -8.74
C MET A 44 -10.97 -4.00 -8.64
N PRO A 45 -10.27 -5.07 -8.21
CA PRO A 45 -8.81 -5.09 -8.21
C PRO A 45 -8.27 -5.01 -9.63
N LEU A 46 -7.03 -4.52 -9.77
CA LEU A 46 -6.32 -4.30 -11.03
C LEU A 46 -6.96 -3.25 -11.96
N GLU A 47 -8.02 -2.57 -11.52
CA GLU A 47 -8.70 -1.50 -12.26
C GLU A 47 -8.33 -0.10 -11.73
N GLY A 48 -8.87 0.95 -12.34
CA GLY A 48 -8.63 2.33 -11.92
C GLY A 48 -7.19 2.78 -12.10
N ILE A 49 -6.56 2.38 -13.21
CA ILE A 49 -5.12 2.62 -13.48
C ILE A 49 -4.86 4.12 -13.59
N GLU A 50 -3.86 4.58 -12.85
CA GLU A 50 -3.30 5.93 -12.93
C GLU A 50 -1.83 5.85 -13.35
N LYS A 51 -1.41 6.75 -14.24
CA LYS A 51 0.01 6.98 -14.52
C LYS A 51 0.49 8.10 -13.60
N ILE A 52 1.53 7.84 -12.85
CA ILE A 52 2.10 8.80 -11.90
C ILE A 52 3.60 8.96 -12.14
N VAL A 53 4.11 10.16 -11.88
CA VAL A 53 5.56 10.44 -11.93
C VAL A 53 5.99 10.86 -10.53
N ILE A 54 7.00 10.19 -10.00
CA ILE A 54 7.57 10.46 -8.68
C ILE A 54 9.06 10.68 -8.86
N GLU A 55 9.54 11.89 -8.56
CA GLU A 55 10.96 12.27 -8.70
C GLU A 55 11.53 11.97 -10.10
N GLY A 56 10.73 12.21 -11.15
CA GLY A 56 11.14 11.99 -12.54
C GLY A 56 11.03 10.55 -13.03
N GLU A 57 10.69 9.59 -12.18
CA GLU A 57 10.48 8.20 -12.52
C GLU A 57 8.99 7.89 -12.74
N SER A 58 8.67 7.15 -13.80
CA SER A 58 7.30 6.79 -14.14
C SER A 58 6.86 5.53 -13.42
N PHE A 59 5.64 5.57 -12.88
CA PHE A 59 4.96 4.45 -12.25
C PHE A 59 3.51 4.36 -12.72
N GLU A 60 2.89 3.23 -12.44
CA GLU A 60 1.45 3.06 -12.50
C GLU A 60 0.90 2.74 -11.10
N ALA A 61 -0.33 3.17 -10.82
CA ALA A 61 -1.04 2.84 -9.60
C ALA A 61 -2.44 2.34 -9.94
N PHE A 62 -2.91 1.31 -9.25
CA PHE A 62 -4.20 0.68 -9.51
C PHE A 62 -4.80 0.09 -8.22
N ASN A 63 -6.10 -0.16 -8.25
CA ASN A 63 -6.84 -0.65 -7.10
C ASN A 63 -6.34 -2.03 -6.66
N THR A 64 -6.09 -2.17 -5.36
CA THR A 64 -5.84 -3.45 -4.69
C THR A 64 -6.50 -3.46 -3.32
N SER A 65 -6.83 -4.64 -2.81
CA SER A 65 -7.46 -4.77 -1.49
C SER A 65 -6.50 -4.47 -0.34
N GLY A 66 -7.06 -4.24 0.85
CA GLY A 66 -6.35 -4.22 2.14
C GLY A 66 -5.80 -2.87 2.57
N GLY A 67 -5.65 -1.89 1.68
CA GLY A 67 -4.94 -0.65 2.00
C GLY A 67 -5.72 0.39 2.80
N CYS A 68 -7.04 0.37 2.80
CA CYS A 68 -7.87 1.32 3.55
C CYS A 68 -8.14 0.89 5.00
N ALA A 69 -8.03 -0.40 5.32
CA ALA A 69 -8.37 -0.95 6.63
C ALA A 69 -9.73 -0.42 7.13
N THR A 70 -9.76 0.27 8.28
CA THR A 70 -10.99 0.84 8.88
C THR A 70 -11.34 2.23 8.40
N MET A 71 -10.51 2.84 7.54
CA MET A 71 -10.68 4.24 7.13
C MET A 71 -12.00 4.50 6.39
N CYS A 72 -12.47 3.56 5.57
CA CYS A 72 -13.74 3.73 4.86
C CYS A 72 -14.91 3.79 5.84
N GLU A 73 -14.93 2.95 6.89
CA GLU A 73 -15.96 3.01 7.93
C GLU A 73 -15.92 4.32 8.72
N THR A 74 -14.70 4.79 9.02
CA THR A 74 -14.50 5.98 9.86
C THR A 74 -14.86 7.26 9.11
N TYR A 75 -14.54 7.35 7.83
CA TYR A 75 -14.67 8.58 7.06
C TYR A 75 -15.86 8.61 6.09
N GLU A 76 -16.70 7.58 6.09
CA GLU A 76 -17.96 7.59 5.32
C GLU A 76 -18.80 8.81 5.67
N ASN A 77 -19.35 9.49 4.68
CA ASN A 77 -20.06 10.77 4.80
C ASN A 77 -19.24 11.96 5.37
N GLN A 78 -17.92 11.80 5.59
CA GLN A 78 -17.05 12.87 6.07
C GLN A 78 -16.09 13.34 4.97
N VAL A 79 -15.73 12.46 4.04
CA VAL A 79 -14.90 12.79 2.88
C VAL A 79 -15.65 12.43 1.59
N GLU A 80 -15.43 13.20 0.56
CA GLU A 80 -16.05 12.94 -0.75
C GLU A 80 -15.46 11.70 -1.41
N ASN A 81 -14.15 11.58 -1.42
CA ASN A 81 -13.46 10.46 -2.02
C ASN A 81 -12.27 9.99 -1.15
N LEU A 82 -12.15 8.68 -0.98
CA LEU A 82 -11.01 8.03 -0.35
C LEU A 82 -10.71 6.74 -1.09
N SER A 83 -9.48 6.55 -1.53
CA SER A 83 -9.06 5.33 -2.20
C SER A 83 -7.61 4.97 -1.88
N TYR A 84 -7.34 3.68 -1.91
CA TYR A 84 -5.99 3.13 -1.87
C TYR A 84 -5.62 2.53 -3.23
N LYS A 85 -4.39 2.71 -3.66
CA LYS A 85 -3.84 2.08 -4.86
C LYS A 85 -2.43 1.58 -4.62
N THR A 86 -2.11 0.45 -5.19
CA THR A 86 -0.75 -0.09 -5.17
C THR A 86 0.05 0.49 -6.32
N ILE A 87 1.28 0.95 -6.04
CA ILE A 87 2.23 1.46 -7.03
C ILE A 87 3.05 0.31 -7.58
N ARG A 88 3.22 0.27 -8.91
CA ARG A 88 4.11 -0.65 -9.63
C ARG A 88 4.82 0.06 -10.77
N TYR A 89 5.83 -0.58 -11.36
CA TYR A 89 6.44 -0.11 -12.60
C TYR A 89 5.46 -0.24 -13.77
N PRO A 90 5.59 0.61 -14.81
CA PRO A 90 4.67 0.63 -15.93
C PRO A 90 4.59 -0.73 -16.66
N GLY A 91 3.38 -1.17 -16.97
CA GLY A 91 3.12 -2.44 -17.66
C GLY A 91 2.81 -3.63 -16.76
N HIS A 92 3.17 -3.57 -15.47
CA HIS A 92 2.92 -4.67 -14.54
C HIS A 92 1.43 -5.06 -14.47
N VAL A 93 0.53 -4.09 -14.37
CA VAL A 93 -0.91 -4.37 -14.25
C VAL A 93 -1.47 -5.12 -15.46
N ASN A 94 -0.96 -4.85 -16.67
CA ASN A 94 -1.43 -5.53 -17.87
C ASN A 94 -1.04 -7.03 -17.85
N HIS A 95 0.18 -7.34 -17.40
CA HIS A 95 0.61 -8.74 -17.23
C HIS A 95 -0.21 -9.45 -16.16
N MET A 96 -0.54 -8.74 -15.07
CA MET A 96 -1.40 -9.31 -14.03
C MET A 96 -2.83 -9.54 -14.54
N LYS A 97 -3.42 -8.61 -15.26
CA LYS A 97 -4.74 -8.81 -15.90
C LYS A 97 -4.74 -10.01 -16.82
N PHE A 98 -3.72 -10.15 -17.65
CA PHE A 98 -3.57 -11.31 -18.53
C PHE A 98 -3.55 -12.62 -17.74
N LEU A 99 -2.71 -12.73 -16.71
CA LEU A 99 -2.61 -13.95 -15.91
C LEU A 99 -3.91 -14.24 -15.14
N PHE A 100 -4.41 -13.24 -14.42
CA PHE A 100 -5.53 -13.43 -13.49
C PHE A 100 -6.89 -13.52 -14.19
N ASN A 101 -7.12 -12.68 -15.20
CA ASN A 101 -8.42 -12.55 -15.85
C ASN A 101 -8.49 -13.36 -17.15
N ASP A 102 -7.56 -13.17 -18.08
CA ASP A 102 -7.65 -13.80 -19.41
C ASP A 102 -7.30 -15.29 -19.35
N LEU A 103 -6.26 -15.67 -18.61
CA LEU A 103 -5.92 -17.07 -18.35
C LEU A 103 -6.74 -17.68 -17.18
N HIS A 104 -7.59 -16.89 -16.53
CA HIS A 104 -8.45 -17.30 -15.41
C HIS A 104 -7.70 -17.94 -14.21
N LEU A 105 -6.41 -17.65 -14.02
CA LEU A 105 -5.62 -18.26 -12.96
C LEU A 105 -6.11 -17.90 -11.55
N LYS A 106 -6.86 -16.80 -11.39
CA LYS A 106 -7.52 -16.48 -10.10
C LYS A 106 -8.48 -17.58 -9.61
N LYS A 107 -9.01 -18.41 -10.51
CA LYS A 107 -9.87 -19.57 -10.18
C LYS A 107 -9.07 -20.78 -9.73
N ASN A 108 -7.76 -20.81 -10.00
CA ASN A 108 -6.86 -21.90 -9.61
C ASN A 108 -5.69 -21.37 -8.79
N ARG A 109 -6.01 -20.96 -7.57
CA ARG A 109 -5.09 -20.29 -6.67
C ARG A 109 -3.82 -21.07 -6.39
N GLU A 110 -3.92 -22.40 -6.18
CA GLU A 110 -2.76 -23.25 -5.90
C GLU A 110 -1.75 -23.25 -7.05
N VAL A 111 -2.25 -23.27 -8.29
CA VAL A 111 -1.39 -23.19 -9.49
C VAL A 111 -0.70 -21.83 -9.53
N LEU A 112 -1.43 -20.76 -9.27
CA LEU A 112 -0.91 -19.40 -9.28
C LEU A 112 0.15 -19.19 -8.20
N GLU A 113 -0.09 -19.67 -6.97
CA GLU A 113 0.88 -19.61 -5.87
C GLU A 113 2.16 -20.37 -6.20
N LYS A 114 2.03 -21.62 -6.68
CA LYS A 114 3.18 -22.44 -7.10
C LYS A 114 3.96 -21.80 -8.25
N LEU A 115 3.25 -21.20 -9.22
CA LEU A 115 3.87 -20.51 -10.34
C LEU A 115 4.69 -19.31 -9.85
N PHE A 116 4.11 -18.46 -8.99
CA PHE A 116 4.79 -17.27 -8.49
C PHE A 116 5.97 -17.63 -7.59
N ASP A 117 5.79 -18.58 -6.67
CA ASP A 117 6.86 -18.99 -5.76
C ASP A 117 8.06 -19.60 -6.48
N LYS A 118 7.82 -20.30 -7.60
CA LYS A 118 8.86 -20.98 -8.35
C LYS A 118 9.52 -20.11 -9.42
N GLU A 119 8.72 -19.32 -10.14
CA GLU A 119 9.17 -18.66 -11.39
C GLU A 119 9.38 -17.14 -11.22
N VAL A 120 8.76 -16.49 -10.24
CA VAL A 120 9.00 -15.07 -9.99
C VAL A 120 10.23 -14.89 -9.10
N PRO A 121 11.29 -14.21 -9.57
CA PRO A 121 12.48 -14.01 -8.75
C PRO A 121 12.18 -13.30 -7.43
N ARG A 122 12.95 -13.61 -6.40
CA ARG A 122 12.85 -12.96 -5.08
C ARG A 122 14.00 -11.97 -4.88
N THR A 123 13.70 -10.87 -4.18
CA THR A 123 14.71 -9.88 -3.82
C THR A 123 14.54 -9.36 -2.40
N LYS A 124 15.65 -8.98 -1.77
CA LYS A 124 15.68 -8.12 -0.57
C LYS A 124 16.09 -6.69 -0.91
N ASN A 125 16.49 -6.44 -2.16
CA ASN A 125 16.86 -5.12 -2.63
C ASN A 125 15.61 -4.42 -3.19
N ASP A 126 14.81 -3.90 -2.29
CA ASP A 126 13.53 -3.28 -2.55
C ASP A 126 13.47 -1.82 -2.07
N VAL A 127 12.41 -1.14 -2.46
CA VAL A 127 12.06 0.20 -1.99
C VAL A 127 10.56 0.23 -1.68
N ILE A 128 10.22 0.87 -0.58
CA ILE A 128 8.82 1.21 -0.29
C ILE A 128 8.59 2.67 -0.65
N ILE A 129 7.56 2.90 -1.46
CA ILE A 129 7.12 4.25 -1.83
C ILE A 129 5.78 4.51 -1.16
N PHE A 130 5.73 5.54 -0.32
CA PHE A 130 4.49 6.12 0.20
C PHE A 130 4.20 7.41 -0.55
N PHE A 131 3.04 7.50 -1.18
CA PHE A 131 2.56 8.70 -1.83
C PHE A 131 1.12 8.97 -1.39
N VAL A 132 0.98 9.79 -0.36
CA VAL A 132 -0.32 10.18 0.20
C VAL A 132 -0.63 11.61 -0.22
N LYS A 133 -1.83 11.83 -0.73
CA LYS A 133 -2.34 13.14 -1.13
C LYS A 133 -3.69 13.36 -0.46
N VAL A 134 -3.85 14.50 0.16
CA VAL A 134 -5.10 14.98 0.73
C VAL A 134 -5.44 16.33 0.13
N ILE A 135 -6.66 16.48 -0.37
CA ILE A 135 -7.18 17.73 -0.93
C ILE A 135 -8.43 18.10 -0.14
N GLY A 136 -8.52 19.33 0.29
CA GLY A 136 -9.68 19.81 1.07
C GLY A 136 -9.70 21.32 1.21
N MET A 137 -10.82 21.82 1.72
CA MET A 137 -11.00 23.24 2.02
C MET A 137 -10.45 23.57 3.41
N ILE A 138 -9.56 24.52 3.51
CA ILE A 138 -9.08 25.09 4.78
C ILE A 138 -9.28 26.60 4.71
N ASP A 139 -10.05 27.14 5.62
CA ASP A 139 -10.38 28.58 5.68
C ASP A 139 -10.93 29.13 4.34
N GLY A 140 -11.75 28.33 3.65
CA GLY A 140 -12.37 28.71 2.38
C GLY A 140 -11.44 28.60 1.17
N VAL A 141 -10.21 28.11 1.34
CA VAL A 141 -9.22 27.92 0.25
C VAL A 141 -8.99 26.43 0.01
N LEU A 142 -9.07 26.01 -1.26
CA LEU A 142 -8.73 24.66 -1.65
C LEU A 142 -7.23 24.44 -1.48
N GLN A 143 -6.85 23.48 -0.64
CA GLN A 143 -5.46 23.14 -0.35
C GLN A 143 -5.18 21.68 -0.67
N GLU A 144 -3.96 21.41 -1.10
CA GLU A 144 -3.40 20.06 -1.26
C GLU A 144 -2.25 19.87 -0.27
N LYS A 145 -2.26 18.75 0.43
CA LYS A 145 -1.12 18.29 1.22
C LYS A 145 -0.65 16.94 0.70
N THR A 146 0.66 16.82 0.48
CA THR A 146 1.28 15.60 -0.01
C THR A 146 2.34 15.11 0.97
N TYR A 147 2.32 13.81 1.23
CA TYR A 147 3.39 13.10 1.93
C TYR A 147 4.00 12.09 0.96
N LEU A 148 5.29 12.27 0.65
CA LEU A 148 6.05 11.37 -0.21
C LEU A 148 7.28 10.89 0.55
N ARG A 149 7.48 9.57 0.59
CA ARG A 149 8.71 8.95 1.08
C ARG A 149 9.09 7.76 0.22
N LYS A 150 10.38 7.64 -0.06
CA LYS A 150 11.03 6.43 -0.58
C LYS A 150 11.91 5.88 0.54
N ILE A 151 11.56 4.70 1.05
CA ILE A 151 12.26 4.04 2.14
C ILE A 151 12.98 2.82 1.57
N TYR A 152 14.28 2.76 1.78
CA TYR A 152 15.14 1.67 1.34
C TYR A 152 15.44 0.72 2.47
N GLY A 153 15.75 -0.53 2.14
CA GLY A 153 16.30 -1.48 3.10
C GLY A 153 17.70 -1.08 3.59
N ASN A 154 18.16 -1.76 4.59
CA ASN A 154 19.52 -1.63 5.14
C ASN A 154 20.23 -3.00 5.10
N ASP A 155 21.43 -3.10 5.67
CA ASP A 155 22.24 -4.33 5.68
C ASP A 155 21.55 -5.52 6.35
N LYS A 156 20.56 -5.26 7.23
CA LYS A 156 19.87 -6.28 8.01
C LYS A 156 18.48 -6.62 7.48
N LEU A 157 17.73 -5.61 7.02
CA LEU A 157 16.32 -5.72 6.65
C LEU A 157 16.08 -5.15 5.26
N SER A 158 15.27 -5.83 4.47
CA SER A 158 14.70 -5.26 3.25
C SER A 158 13.77 -4.09 3.60
N ALA A 159 13.43 -3.24 2.62
CA ALA A 159 12.56 -2.09 2.85
C ALA A 159 11.18 -2.51 3.38
N ILE A 160 10.58 -3.57 2.82
CA ILE A 160 9.29 -4.09 3.29
C ILE A 160 9.37 -4.65 4.70
N GLN A 161 10.46 -5.36 5.05
CA GLN A 161 10.66 -5.86 6.42
C GLN A 161 10.83 -4.71 7.39
N LEU A 162 11.66 -3.72 7.04
CA LEU A 162 11.94 -2.56 7.87
C LEU A 162 10.65 -1.78 8.14
N THR A 163 9.91 -1.41 7.12
CA THR A 163 8.68 -0.62 7.27
C THR A 163 7.61 -1.39 8.02
N THR A 164 7.32 -2.65 7.66
CA THR A 164 6.29 -3.44 8.33
C THR A 164 6.60 -3.62 9.82
N ALA A 165 7.83 -3.99 10.17
CA ALA A 165 8.23 -4.17 11.56
C ALA A 165 8.21 -2.84 12.34
N SER A 166 8.74 -1.77 11.75
CA SER A 166 8.75 -0.44 12.37
C SER A 166 7.35 0.11 12.64
N GLY A 167 6.41 -0.12 11.72
CA GLY A 167 5.01 0.29 11.93
C GLY A 167 4.38 -0.35 13.16
N VAL A 168 4.49 -1.67 13.26
CA VAL A 168 3.96 -2.42 14.42
C VAL A 168 4.67 -2.02 15.71
N CYS A 169 6.01 -1.96 15.69
CA CYS A 169 6.81 -1.59 16.88
C CYS A 169 6.55 -0.15 17.33
N SER A 170 6.30 0.78 16.40
CA SER A 170 5.95 2.16 16.73
C SER A 170 4.61 2.23 17.49
N VAL A 171 3.58 1.53 17.04
CA VAL A 171 2.29 1.47 17.74
C VAL A 171 2.42 0.78 19.09
N LEU A 172 3.16 -0.33 19.18
CA LEU A 172 3.45 -0.99 20.47
C LEU A 172 4.17 -0.04 21.45
N LYS A 173 5.14 0.73 20.97
CA LYS A 173 5.84 1.73 21.79
C LYS A 173 4.89 2.82 22.29
N MET A 174 3.99 3.33 21.44
CA MET A 174 2.96 4.28 21.85
C MET A 174 2.06 3.71 22.96
N TYR A 175 1.70 2.43 22.85
CA TYR A 175 0.92 1.75 23.90
C TYR A 175 1.69 1.68 25.22
N LEU A 176 2.94 1.22 25.18
CA LEU A 176 3.78 1.11 26.37
C LEU A 176 4.07 2.46 27.04
N ASP A 177 4.13 3.53 26.26
CA ASP A 177 4.33 4.90 26.75
C ASP A 177 3.03 5.58 27.25
N GLY A 178 1.90 4.86 27.23
CA GLY A 178 0.60 5.39 27.66
C GLY A 178 0.00 6.44 26.73
N LYS A 179 0.48 6.53 25.48
CA LYS A 179 0.00 7.49 24.47
C LYS A 179 -1.26 7.04 23.76
N MET A 180 -1.65 5.78 23.91
CA MET A 180 -2.90 5.24 23.34
C MET A 180 -4.02 5.35 24.36
N LYS A 181 -5.16 5.89 23.93
CA LYS A 181 -6.39 6.00 24.73
C LYS A 181 -7.40 4.92 24.33
N GLY A 182 -8.14 4.43 25.30
CA GLY A 182 -9.23 3.48 25.10
C GLY A 182 -8.83 2.02 25.33
N ASN A 183 -9.86 1.16 25.37
CA ASN A 183 -9.76 -0.28 25.52
C ASN A 183 -10.42 -0.96 24.31
N GLY A 184 -9.99 -2.18 24.00
CA GLY A 184 -10.55 -2.98 22.90
C GLY A 184 -9.85 -2.67 21.56
N PHE A 185 -10.63 -2.66 20.48
CA PHE A 185 -10.10 -2.41 19.13
C PHE A 185 -9.82 -0.92 18.92
N VAL A 186 -8.57 -0.57 18.71
CA VAL A 186 -8.12 0.79 18.43
C VAL A 186 -7.88 0.96 16.94
N LYS A 187 -8.66 1.83 16.29
CA LYS A 187 -8.50 2.12 14.87
C LYS A 187 -7.22 2.91 14.62
N GLN A 188 -6.47 2.57 13.58
CA GLN A 188 -5.19 3.19 13.24
C GLN A 188 -5.30 4.71 13.04
N GLU A 189 -6.38 5.17 12.42
CA GLU A 189 -6.63 6.59 12.15
C GLU A 189 -6.96 7.43 13.39
N SER A 190 -7.16 6.80 14.55
CA SER A 190 -7.31 7.49 15.84
C SER A 190 -5.99 7.80 16.52
N LEU A 191 -4.87 7.27 16.01
CA LEU A 191 -3.55 7.46 16.58
C LEU A 191 -2.93 8.79 16.15
N SER A 192 -2.21 9.44 17.05
CA SER A 192 -1.46 10.66 16.72
C SER A 192 -0.30 10.33 15.78
N TRP A 193 -0.32 10.91 14.58
CA TRP A 193 0.77 10.78 13.61
C TRP A 193 2.10 11.33 14.15
N GLN A 194 2.06 12.43 14.89
CA GLN A 194 3.24 13.01 15.51
C GLN A 194 3.85 12.07 16.56
N ASP A 195 3.03 11.51 17.45
CA ASP A 195 3.50 10.52 18.44
C ASP A 195 4.05 9.25 17.79
N PHE A 196 3.48 8.86 16.65
CA PHE A 196 3.98 7.75 15.85
C PHE A 196 5.38 8.05 15.31
N LEU A 197 5.62 9.24 14.76
CA LEU A 197 6.92 9.63 14.21
C LEU A 197 7.99 9.88 15.28
N ASP A 198 7.60 10.38 16.45
CA ASP A 198 8.53 10.82 17.49
C ASP A 198 9.23 9.68 18.25
N ASN A 199 8.77 8.43 18.07
CA ASN A 199 9.43 7.28 18.67
C ASN A 199 10.48 6.65 17.72
N ASP A 200 11.38 5.85 18.30
CA ASP A 200 12.55 5.32 17.57
C ASP A 200 12.20 4.46 16.36
N PHE A 201 11.06 3.78 16.38
CA PHE A 201 10.60 2.97 15.27
C PHE A 201 9.88 3.82 14.20
N GLY A 202 9.12 4.82 14.62
CA GLY A 202 8.38 5.70 13.72
C GLY A 202 9.26 6.60 12.86
N LYS A 203 10.48 6.91 13.32
CA LYS A 203 11.48 7.71 12.58
C LYS A 203 11.79 7.16 11.18
N VAL A 204 11.55 5.89 10.94
CA VAL A 204 11.70 5.29 9.59
C VAL A 204 10.80 5.97 8.57
N TYR A 205 9.70 6.56 9.01
CA TYR A 205 8.70 7.23 8.17
C TYR A 205 8.84 8.76 8.14
N ALA A 206 9.73 9.33 8.93
CA ALA A 206 9.92 10.78 9.04
C ALA A 206 10.57 11.42 7.80
#